data_7b54d7fd5a0563dd367b61ed4a86d61b
#
_entry.id   7b54d7fd5a0563dd367b61ed4a86d61b
#
_cell.length_a   1.000
_cell.length_b   1.000
_cell.length_c   1.000
_cell.angle_alpha   90.00
_cell.angle_beta   90.00
_cell.angle_gamma   90.00
#
_symmetry.space_group_name_H-M   'P 1'
#
loop_
_entity.id
_entity.type
_entity.pdbx_description
1 polymer ?
#
loop_
_entity_poly.entity_id
_entity_poly.type
_entity_poly.pdbx_seq_one_letter_code
_entity_poly.pdbx_strand_id
1 'polypeptide(L)'
;MEFNVKDLLTILPVIGVTVTAIIVIFIEATFRKSSNISYIISIIGLIISIGMAVESFAWQGTSFFNMFNVGVYGNFFSILFMITALFTIVLSKDYLIRMTIHQGEYYALILFSTVGMMFMASAADLIVVFLGLELMSISLYVLVGFMRKRIKSNEAALKYFLLGAFATGFLLYGMALLYGITGSTNIQTIIQSFHIYSNLPLLWIGTGLLLIGLAFKVAAVPFHMWVPDVYEGAPTPISGFMSTGAKAAAFAAFVMIFAHQFPGGDRLKDALSFLAAASMIIGNIIAISQTNIKRMLAYSSIAHAGYMLVGLAAANEMGRSGILFYLTAYSFMNLGAFGILAFLEKDDDKNLTFEDYAGLSSQSPYLAALMAIFMFSLTGIPPFAGFFGKYYIFMAAVNAGLTWLAILGVLMSAVSAYYYLRLVVVMYFRTNDIQLHRQNTSLNNSVLFLFAASLLVIGILPSLLMNIINNLF
;
A
#
# COMPACT_ATOMS: atom_id res chain seq x y z
N MET A 1 3.90 36.33 10.25
CA MET A 1 3.18 35.21 9.61
C MET A 1 1.98 34.92 10.50
N GLU A 2 0.77 35.21 10.03
CA GLU A 2 -0.44 34.95 10.81
C GLU A 2 -0.99 33.57 10.43
N PHE A 3 -1.35 32.77 11.43
CA PHE A 3 -2.01 31.49 11.27
C PHE A 3 -3.42 31.71 10.73
N ASN A 4 -3.75 31.07 9.61
CA ASN A 4 -5.08 31.18 9.03
C ASN A 4 -5.95 30.01 9.51
N VAL A 5 -7.04 30.30 10.20
CA VAL A 5 -8.01 29.28 10.66
C VAL A 5 -8.54 28.43 9.49
N LYS A 6 -8.61 29.00 8.28
CA LYS A 6 -8.99 28.23 7.07
C LYS A 6 -8.05 27.07 6.79
N ASP A 7 -6.77 27.15 7.19
CA ASP A 7 -5.81 26.05 7.00
C ASP A 7 -6.23 24.79 7.78
N LEU A 8 -6.88 24.93 8.95
CA LEU A 8 -7.41 23.78 9.69
C LEU A 8 -8.55 23.07 8.94
N LEU A 9 -9.36 23.81 8.21
CA LEU A 9 -10.45 23.22 7.42
C LEU A 9 -9.90 22.35 6.29
N THR A 10 -8.75 22.71 5.74
CA THR A 10 -8.12 21.98 4.62
C THR A 10 -7.59 20.61 5.00
N ILE A 11 -7.22 20.42 6.28
CA ILE A 11 -6.75 19.13 6.82
C ILE A 11 -7.81 18.47 7.72
N LEU A 12 -9.06 18.88 7.62
CA LEU A 12 -10.14 18.38 8.48
C LEU A 12 -10.26 16.84 8.50
N PRO A 13 -10.13 16.12 7.36
CA PRO A 13 -10.12 14.66 7.39
C PRO A 13 -8.97 14.07 8.22
N VAL A 14 -7.78 14.66 8.14
CA VAL A 14 -6.60 14.26 8.91
C VAL A 14 -6.82 14.49 10.40
N ILE A 15 -7.40 15.66 10.77
CA ILE A 15 -7.78 15.98 12.15
C ILE A 15 -8.81 14.96 12.65
N GLY A 16 -9.81 14.61 11.86
CA GLY A 16 -10.83 13.63 12.22
C GLY A 16 -10.24 12.27 12.59
N VAL A 17 -9.34 11.73 11.75
CA VAL A 17 -8.65 10.46 12.03
C VAL A 17 -7.75 10.59 13.26
N THR A 18 -7.01 11.71 13.41
CA THR A 18 -6.10 11.94 14.54
C THR A 18 -6.87 12.02 15.86
N VAL A 19 -7.96 12.77 15.90
CA VAL A 19 -8.82 12.89 17.10
C VAL A 19 -9.41 11.52 17.45
N THR A 20 -9.85 10.76 16.45
CA THR A 20 -10.34 9.39 16.67
C THR A 20 -9.26 8.50 17.28
N ALA A 21 -8.02 8.55 16.79
CA ALA A 21 -6.91 7.78 17.33
C ALA A 21 -6.60 8.14 18.79
N ILE A 22 -6.62 9.45 19.12
CA ILE A 22 -6.39 9.95 20.49
C ILE A 22 -7.52 9.49 21.42
N ILE A 23 -8.78 9.59 20.98
CA ILE A 23 -9.94 9.10 21.76
C ILE A 23 -9.83 7.62 22.05
N VAL A 24 -9.44 6.81 21.06
CA VAL A 24 -9.25 5.36 21.21
C VAL A 24 -8.18 5.06 22.27
N ILE A 25 -7.01 5.73 22.21
CA ILE A 25 -5.96 5.56 23.24
C ILE A 25 -6.47 5.96 24.62
N PHE A 26 -7.14 7.11 24.73
CA PHE A 26 -7.67 7.61 26.00
C PHE A 26 -8.66 6.62 26.63
N ILE A 27 -9.57 6.07 25.83
CA ILE A 27 -10.54 5.07 26.28
C ILE A 27 -9.84 3.81 26.76
N GLU A 28 -8.88 3.30 26.01
CA GLU A 28 -8.16 2.08 26.38
C GLU A 28 -7.29 2.26 27.64
N ALA A 29 -6.72 3.44 27.83
CA ALA A 29 -5.96 3.78 29.03
C ALA A 29 -6.83 3.94 30.29
N THR A 30 -8.08 4.40 30.10
CA THR A 30 -8.98 4.75 31.23
C THR A 30 -9.88 3.59 31.63
N PHE A 31 -10.39 2.81 30.67
CA PHE A 31 -11.40 1.79 30.91
C PHE A 31 -10.82 0.38 30.66
N ARG A 32 -10.97 -0.51 31.66
CA ARG A 32 -10.58 -1.92 31.50
C ARG A 32 -11.53 -2.63 30.52
N LYS A 33 -10.99 -3.44 29.60
CA LYS A 33 -11.75 -4.25 28.62
C LYS A 33 -12.56 -3.39 27.62
N SER A 34 -12.02 -2.28 27.21
CA SER A 34 -12.65 -1.32 26.29
C SER A 34 -12.43 -1.63 24.80
N SER A 35 -11.70 -2.69 24.45
CA SER A 35 -11.26 -2.97 23.07
C SER A 35 -12.41 -3.07 22.06
N ASN A 36 -13.62 -3.52 22.48
CA ASN A 36 -14.81 -3.50 21.62
C ASN A 36 -15.33 -2.07 21.38
N ILE A 37 -15.23 -1.19 22.38
CA ILE A 37 -15.61 0.22 22.26
C ILE A 37 -14.60 0.92 21.32
N SER A 38 -13.31 0.67 21.53
CA SER A 38 -12.22 1.16 20.70
C SER A 38 -12.39 0.77 19.23
N TYR A 39 -12.80 -0.49 18.97
CA TYR A 39 -13.15 -0.97 17.64
C TYR A 39 -14.30 -0.17 17.00
N ILE A 40 -15.41 0.04 17.71
CA ILE A 40 -16.58 0.73 17.18
C ILE A 40 -16.25 2.21 16.92
N ILE A 41 -15.55 2.87 17.84
CA ILE A 41 -15.17 4.29 17.70
C ILE A 41 -14.22 4.46 16.50
N SER A 42 -13.28 3.54 16.28
CA SER A 42 -12.38 3.58 15.13
C SER A 42 -13.16 3.52 13.80
N ILE A 43 -14.17 2.65 13.70
CA ILE A 43 -15.02 2.54 12.51
C ILE A 43 -15.83 3.83 12.29
N ILE A 44 -16.51 4.32 13.33
CA ILE A 44 -17.34 5.53 13.24
C ILE A 44 -16.47 6.74 12.86
N GLY A 45 -15.32 6.90 13.52
CA GLY A 45 -14.40 7.99 13.24
C GLY A 45 -13.86 7.97 11.80
N LEU A 46 -13.54 6.80 11.25
CA LEU A 46 -13.13 6.68 9.86
C LEU A 46 -14.27 7.01 8.89
N ILE A 47 -15.50 6.56 9.15
CA ILE A 47 -16.66 6.87 8.29
C ILE A 47 -16.92 8.39 8.29
N ILE A 48 -16.87 9.05 9.44
CA ILE A 48 -17.02 10.50 9.55
C ILE A 48 -15.90 11.21 8.78
N SER A 49 -14.65 10.77 8.96
CA SER A 49 -13.48 11.35 8.27
C SER A 49 -13.52 11.17 6.75
N ILE A 50 -14.05 10.03 6.26
CA ILE A 50 -14.33 9.84 4.82
C ILE A 50 -15.34 10.86 4.31
N GLY A 51 -16.43 11.11 5.06
CA GLY A 51 -17.40 12.15 4.73
C GLY A 51 -16.74 13.53 4.62
N MET A 52 -15.90 13.90 5.60
CA MET A 52 -15.13 15.15 5.57
C MET A 52 -14.20 15.24 4.35
N ALA A 53 -13.56 14.10 3.94
CA ALA A 53 -12.69 14.07 2.78
C ALA A 53 -13.47 14.24 1.46
N VAL A 54 -14.70 13.73 1.38
CA VAL A 54 -15.57 13.94 0.21
C VAL A 54 -15.99 15.42 0.09
N GLU A 55 -16.33 16.08 1.20
CA GLU A 55 -16.65 17.51 1.20
C GLU A 55 -15.43 18.37 0.80
N SER A 56 -14.24 17.97 1.21
CA SER A 56 -13.00 18.71 0.94
C SER A 56 -12.51 18.63 -0.53
N PHE A 57 -13.14 17.85 -1.41
CA PHE A 57 -12.84 17.86 -2.85
C PHE A 57 -13.08 19.23 -3.51
N ALA A 58 -13.97 20.05 -2.97
CA ALA A 58 -14.25 21.40 -3.48
C ALA A 58 -13.11 22.40 -3.20
N TRP A 59 -12.16 22.05 -2.36
CA TRP A 59 -11.10 22.94 -1.90
C TRP A 59 -9.83 22.64 -2.69
N GLN A 60 -9.19 23.70 -3.23
CA GLN A 60 -7.94 23.58 -3.97
C GLN A 60 -6.97 24.68 -3.54
N GLY A 61 -5.68 24.36 -3.53
CA GLY A 61 -4.62 25.30 -3.21
C GLY A 61 -3.55 24.71 -2.30
N THR A 62 -2.82 25.60 -1.63
CA THR A 62 -1.81 25.23 -0.64
C THR A 62 -2.18 25.82 0.72
N SER A 63 -1.82 25.15 1.79
CA SER A 63 -2.04 25.59 3.17
C SER A 63 -0.77 25.41 4.01
N PHE A 64 -0.79 25.94 5.25
CA PHE A 64 0.35 25.87 6.16
C PHE A 64 1.67 26.31 5.50
N PHE A 65 1.71 27.54 5.01
CA PHE A 65 2.90 28.14 4.37
C PHE A 65 3.40 27.34 3.15
N ASN A 66 2.49 26.81 2.33
CA ASN A 66 2.79 25.97 1.17
C ASN A 66 3.43 24.60 1.51
N MET A 67 3.23 24.10 2.72
CA MET A 67 3.72 22.76 3.10
C MET A 67 2.73 21.65 2.75
N PHE A 68 1.44 21.95 2.64
CA PHE A 68 0.38 21.02 2.28
C PHE A 68 -0.28 21.40 0.96
N ASN A 69 -0.49 20.40 0.10
CA ASN A 69 -1.31 20.49 -1.09
C ASN A 69 -2.75 20.10 -0.74
N VAL A 70 -3.66 21.06 -0.86
CA VAL A 70 -5.08 20.83 -0.70
C VAL A 70 -5.69 20.65 -2.06
N GLY A 71 -6.27 19.48 -2.33
CA GLY A 71 -6.87 19.23 -3.62
C GLY A 71 -7.29 17.78 -3.82
N VAL A 72 -7.77 17.53 -5.02
CA VAL A 72 -8.37 16.25 -5.41
C VAL A 72 -7.40 15.07 -5.27
N TYR A 73 -6.10 15.27 -5.53
CA TYR A 73 -5.09 14.22 -5.40
C TYR A 73 -4.93 13.72 -3.96
N GLY A 74 -4.67 14.63 -3.02
CA GLY A 74 -4.52 14.28 -1.60
C GLY A 74 -5.79 13.66 -1.02
N ASN A 75 -6.97 14.18 -1.39
CA ASN A 75 -8.25 13.66 -0.93
C ASN A 75 -8.57 12.28 -1.48
N PHE A 76 -8.25 12.00 -2.76
CA PHE A 76 -8.38 10.68 -3.35
C PHE A 76 -7.59 9.63 -2.56
N PHE A 77 -6.31 9.89 -2.31
CA PHE A 77 -5.48 8.99 -1.53
C PHE A 77 -5.92 8.89 -0.09
N SER A 78 -6.34 9.99 0.54
CA SER A 78 -6.87 9.99 1.91
C SER A 78 -8.08 9.07 2.04
N ILE A 79 -9.02 9.11 1.08
CA ILE A 79 -10.16 8.19 1.04
C ILE A 79 -9.69 6.74 0.85
N LEU A 80 -8.75 6.48 -0.06
CA LEU A 80 -8.21 5.14 -0.28
C LEU A 80 -7.58 4.60 1.01
N PHE A 81 -6.78 5.42 1.73
CA PHE A 81 -6.15 5.01 2.98
C PHE A 81 -7.16 4.76 4.10
N MET A 82 -8.16 5.62 4.26
CA MET A 82 -9.22 5.43 5.24
C MET A 82 -10.07 4.19 4.94
N ILE A 83 -10.35 3.90 3.67
CA ILE A 83 -11.03 2.66 3.24
C ILE A 83 -10.17 1.43 3.58
N THR A 84 -8.87 1.45 3.26
CA THR A 84 -7.98 0.33 3.58
C THR A 84 -7.85 0.11 5.10
N ALA A 85 -7.78 1.20 5.88
CA ALA A 85 -7.76 1.14 7.35
C ALA A 85 -9.07 0.58 7.91
N LEU A 86 -10.21 1.10 7.45
CA LEU A 86 -11.55 0.68 7.87
C LEU A 86 -11.73 -0.84 7.70
N PHE A 87 -11.42 -1.33 6.51
CA PHE A 87 -11.58 -2.75 6.23
C PHE A 87 -10.53 -3.60 6.94
N THR A 88 -9.32 -3.11 7.13
CA THR A 88 -8.32 -3.80 7.97
C THR A 88 -8.81 -3.92 9.41
N ILE A 89 -9.39 -2.87 9.99
CA ILE A 89 -9.96 -2.89 11.34
C ILE A 89 -11.09 -3.92 11.43
N VAL A 90 -12.00 -3.92 10.44
CA VAL A 90 -13.13 -4.89 10.41
C VAL A 90 -12.63 -6.32 10.35
N LEU A 91 -11.71 -6.62 9.42
CA LEU A 91 -11.15 -7.97 9.24
C LEU A 91 -10.27 -8.42 10.43
N SER A 92 -9.75 -7.49 11.21
CA SER A 92 -8.85 -7.78 12.35
C SER A 92 -9.57 -8.26 13.58
N LYS A 93 -10.81 -7.83 13.85
CA LYS A 93 -11.47 -8.08 15.14
C LYS A 93 -11.52 -9.56 15.52
N ASP A 94 -12.07 -10.39 14.66
CA ASP A 94 -12.23 -11.82 14.93
C ASP A 94 -10.87 -12.54 14.97
N TYR A 95 -9.92 -12.07 14.13
CA TYR A 95 -8.53 -12.52 14.15
C TYR A 95 -7.88 -12.27 15.52
N LEU A 96 -7.95 -11.04 16.03
CA LEU A 96 -7.36 -10.64 17.31
C LEU A 96 -7.97 -11.38 18.49
N ILE A 97 -9.30 -11.61 18.48
CA ILE A 97 -10.01 -12.39 19.52
C ILE A 97 -9.50 -13.82 19.50
N ARG A 98 -9.42 -14.47 18.33
CA ARG A 98 -8.94 -15.84 18.17
C ARG A 98 -7.48 -15.99 18.61
N MET A 99 -6.63 -15.01 18.29
CA MET A 99 -5.21 -14.99 18.68
C MET A 99 -4.99 -14.51 20.13
N THR A 100 -6.06 -14.23 20.88
CA THR A 100 -6.00 -13.75 22.29
C THR A 100 -5.19 -12.46 22.50
N ILE A 101 -5.16 -11.58 21.49
CA ILE A 101 -4.42 -10.32 21.50
C ILE A 101 -5.34 -9.10 21.19
N HIS A 102 -6.63 -9.20 21.50
CA HIS A 102 -7.60 -8.14 21.24
C HIS A 102 -7.41 -6.97 22.20
N GLN A 103 -6.71 -5.93 21.77
CA GLN A 103 -6.38 -4.71 22.51
C GLN A 103 -6.68 -3.48 21.64
N GLY A 104 -7.17 -2.39 22.23
CA GLY A 104 -7.60 -1.20 21.51
C GLY A 104 -6.45 -0.39 20.91
N GLU A 105 -5.24 -0.50 21.49
CA GLU A 105 -4.03 0.12 20.97
C GLU A 105 -3.72 -0.32 19.52
N TYR A 106 -4.11 -1.54 19.16
CA TYR A 106 -3.98 -2.03 17.79
C TYR A 106 -4.74 -1.14 16.80
N TYR A 107 -5.96 -0.75 17.11
CA TYR A 107 -6.77 0.11 16.25
C TYR A 107 -6.22 1.54 16.21
N ALA A 108 -5.77 2.07 17.34
CA ALA A 108 -5.14 3.39 17.39
C ALA A 108 -3.88 3.46 16.51
N LEU A 109 -3.04 2.43 16.51
CA LEU A 109 -1.84 2.35 15.67
C LEU A 109 -2.18 2.30 14.17
N ILE A 110 -3.26 1.61 13.77
CA ILE A 110 -3.74 1.65 12.37
C ILE A 110 -4.17 3.08 12.01
N LEU A 111 -4.89 3.78 12.90
CA LEU A 111 -5.33 5.15 12.67
C LEU A 111 -4.13 6.11 12.56
N PHE A 112 -3.12 6.03 13.45
CA PHE A 112 -1.91 6.86 13.34
C PHE A 112 -1.10 6.55 12.07
N SER A 113 -1.00 5.28 11.70
CA SER A 113 -0.40 4.92 10.42
C SER A 113 -1.14 5.56 9.24
N THR A 114 -2.49 5.57 9.29
CA THR A 114 -3.33 6.20 8.27
C THR A 114 -3.12 7.71 8.21
N VAL A 115 -3.00 8.39 9.36
CA VAL A 115 -2.65 9.83 9.42
C VAL A 115 -1.30 10.08 8.72
N GLY A 116 -0.29 9.25 9.01
CA GLY A 116 1.00 9.34 8.33
C GLY A 116 0.91 9.18 6.81
N MET A 117 0.09 8.22 6.33
CA MET A 117 -0.17 8.04 4.90
C MET A 117 -0.85 9.26 4.27
N MET A 118 -1.83 9.86 4.96
CA MET A 118 -2.54 11.05 4.50
C MET A 118 -1.59 12.25 4.39
N PHE A 119 -0.66 12.43 5.35
CA PHE A 119 0.38 13.45 5.25
C PHE A 119 1.27 13.23 4.03
N MET A 120 1.72 12.01 3.76
CA MET A 120 2.55 11.71 2.58
C MET A 120 1.87 12.09 1.27
N ALA A 121 0.57 11.83 1.12
CA ALA A 121 -0.16 12.09 -0.12
C ALA A 121 -0.56 13.55 -0.30
N SER A 122 -0.65 14.33 0.78
CA SER A 122 -1.00 15.75 0.75
C SER A 122 0.20 16.67 0.92
N ALA A 123 1.42 16.14 0.93
CA ALA A 123 2.63 16.92 1.14
C ALA A 123 2.95 17.81 -0.08
N ALA A 124 3.25 19.08 0.15
CA ALA A 124 3.90 19.95 -0.84
C ALA A 124 5.39 20.17 -0.51
N ASP A 125 5.85 19.61 0.61
CA ASP A 125 7.19 19.79 1.16
C ASP A 125 7.78 18.44 1.56
N LEU A 126 9.08 18.26 1.33
CA LEU A 126 9.77 17.00 1.66
C LEU A 126 9.77 16.70 3.16
N ILE A 127 9.76 17.73 4.03
CA ILE A 127 9.68 17.53 5.48
C ILE A 127 8.34 16.90 5.85
N VAL A 128 7.25 17.30 5.22
CA VAL A 128 5.92 16.71 5.46
C VAL A 128 5.87 15.27 4.96
N VAL A 129 6.48 14.96 3.80
CA VAL A 129 6.66 13.57 3.33
C VAL A 129 7.40 12.74 4.38
N PHE A 130 8.50 13.26 4.90
CA PHE A 130 9.31 12.58 5.91
C PHE A 130 8.53 12.35 7.21
N LEU A 131 7.88 13.36 7.76
CA LEU A 131 7.10 13.24 9.01
C LEU A 131 5.93 12.24 8.85
N GLY A 132 5.24 12.30 7.70
CA GLY A 132 4.19 11.34 7.37
C GLY A 132 4.71 9.90 7.27
N LEU A 133 5.87 9.73 6.60
CA LEU A 133 6.53 8.44 6.44
C LEU A 133 6.96 7.86 7.81
N GLU A 134 7.51 8.67 8.70
CA GLU A 134 7.94 8.21 10.02
C GLU A 134 6.73 7.88 10.93
N LEU A 135 5.68 8.71 10.94
CA LEU A 135 4.47 8.42 11.70
C LEU A 135 3.82 7.10 11.24
N MET A 136 3.71 6.89 9.92
CA MET A 136 3.25 5.63 9.36
C MET A 136 4.14 4.47 9.78
N SER A 137 5.46 4.63 9.67
CA SER A 137 6.43 3.55 9.86
C SER A 137 6.53 3.11 11.30
N ILE A 138 6.64 4.04 12.25
CA ILE A 138 6.71 3.73 13.69
C ILE A 138 5.46 2.95 14.12
N SER A 139 4.28 3.39 13.67
CA SER A 139 3.04 2.68 13.94
C SER A 139 3.05 1.26 13.38
N LEU A 140 3.56 1.06 12.17
CA LEU A 140 3.67 -0.25 11.53
C LEU A 140 4.73 -1.13 12.19
N TYR A 141 5.87 -0.59 12.66
CA TYR A 141 6.86 -1.38 13.39
C TYR A 141 6.26 -2.03 14.64
N VAL A 142 5.46 -1.26 15.39
CA VAL A 142 4.76 -1.78 16.57
C VAL A 142 3.68 -2.78 16.19
N LEU A 143 2.90 -2.51 15.12
CA LEU A 143 1.87 -3.44 14.64
C LEU A 143 2.43 -4.77 14.16
N VAL A 144 3.59 -4.78 13.49
CA VAL A 144 4.27 -6.01 13.06
C VAL A 144 4.68 -6.85 14.27
N GLY A 145 5.19 -6.22 15.34
CA GLY A 145 5.57 -6.87 16.59
C GLY A 145 4.43 -7.06 17.58
N PHE A 146 3.17 -6.89 17.19
CA PHE A 146 2.05 -6.89 18.12
C PHE A 146 1.83 -8.24 18.82
N MET A 147 2.19 -9.34 18.16
CA MET A 147 2.19 -10.68 18.73
C MET A 147 3.45 -10.95 19.57
N ARG A 148 3.62 -10.26 20.70
CA ARG A 148 4.84 -10.25 21.52
C ARG A 148 5.36 -11.64 21.94
N LYS A 149 4.49 -12.63 22.04
CA LYS A 149 4.84 -14.01 22.41
C LYS A 149 5.38 -14.82 21.22
N ARG A 150 5.21 -14.35 19.99
CA ARG A 150 5.69 -15.04 18.78
C ARG A 150 7.08 -14.54 18.40
N ILE A 151 8.06 -15.43 18.37
CA ILE A 151 9.46 -15.11 18.02
C ILE A 151 9.53 -14.51 16.61
N LYS A 152 8.82 -15.08 15.64
CA LYS A 152 8.77 -14.58 14.26
C LYS A 152 8.24 -13.14 14.18
N SER A 153 7.24 -12.79 14.98
CA SER A 153 6.68 -11.42 14.99
C SER A 153 7.69 -10.41 15.55
N ASN A 154 8.40 -10.77 16.62
CA ASN A 154 9.45 -9.92 17.20
C ASN A 154 10.66 -9.75 16.26
N GLU A 155 11.08 -10.85 15.61
CA GLU A 155 12.15 -10.82 14.60
C GLU A 155 11.77 -9.96 13.40
N ALA A 156 10.53 -10.11 12.89
CA ALA A 156 9.99 -9.32 11.80
C ALA A 156 9.95 -7.82 12.14
N ALA A 157 9.48 -7.47 13.34
CA ALA A 157 9.46 -6.08 13.81
C ALA A 157 10.86 -5.49 13.91
N LEU A 158 11.81 -6.23 14.46
CA LEU A 158 13.21 -5.77 14.60
C LEU A 158 13.87 -5.59 13.22
N LYS A 159 13.69 -6.54 12.29
CA LYS A 159 14.19 -6.43 10.90
C LYS A 159 13.59 -5.20 10.21
N TYR A 160 12.27 -5.01 10.34
CA TYR A 160 11.59 -3.89 9.70
C TYR A 160 12.04 -2.54 10.26
N PHE A 161 12.18 -2.44 11.59
CA PHE A 161 12.68 -1.24 12.26
C PHE A 161 14.11 -0.91 11.85
N LEU A 162 15.05 -1.86 11.97
CA LEU A 162 16.45 -1.60 11.68
C LEU A 162 16.69 -1.22 10.21
N LEU A 163 16.14 -2.00 9.28
CA LEU A 163 16.29 -1.72 7.86
C LEU A 163 15.53 -0.46 7.45
N GLY A 164 14.38 -0.20 8.08
CA GLY A 164 13.60 1.02 7.86
C GLY A 164 14.32 2.27 8.33
N ALA A 165 14.88 2.26 9.54
CA ALA A 165 15.65 3.38 10.07
C ALA A 165 16.88 3.68 9.20
N PHE A 166 17.56 2.64 8.70
CA PHE A 166 18.68 2.80 7.79
C PHE A 166 18.24 3.45 6.45
N ALA A 167 17.13 2.99 5.88
CA ALA A 167 16.58 3.58 4.66
C ALA A 167 16.13 5.04 4.84
N THR A 168 15.57 5.36 6.00
CA THR A 168 15.20 6.74 6.37
C THR A 168 16.44 7.65 6.46
N GLY A 169 17.57 7.13 6.91
CA GLY A 169 18.85 7.87 6.89
C GLY A 169 19.27 8.31 5.50
N PHE A 170 19.14 7.43 4.49
CA PHE A 170 19.36 7.81 3.09
C PHE A 170 18.37 8.86 2.60
N LEU A 171 17.09 8.72 2.93
CA LEU A 171 16.05 9.68 2.58
C LEU A 171 16.40 11.08 3.11
N LEU A 172 16.68 11.18 4.42
CA LEU A 172 17.04 12.45 5.07
C LEU A 172 18.31 13.07 4.49
N TYR A 173 19.32 12.25 4.23
CA TYR A 173 20.56 12.77 3.65
C TYR A 173 20.33 13.28 2.22
N GLY A 174 19.49 12.57 1.43
CA GLY A 174 19.06 13.05 0.12
C GLY A 174 18.35 14.39 0.20
N MET A 175 17.41 14.55 1.16
CA MET A 175 16.72 15.82 1.41
C MET A 175 17.69 16.95 1.80
N ALA A 176 18.66 16.67 2.67
CA ALA A 176 19.66 17.65 3.09
C ALA A 176 20.53 18.13 1.93
N LEU A 177 20.94 17.23 1.02
CA LEU A 177 21.68 17.60 -0.18
C LEU A 177 20.86 18.45 -1.15
N LEU A 178 19.59 18.08 -1.37
CA LEU A 178 18.68 18.86 -2.21
C LEU A 178 18.45 20.26 -1.62
N TYR A 179 18.22 20.34 -0.31
CA TYR A 179 18.11 21.62 0.39
C TYR A 179 19.37 22.47 0.27
N GLY A 180 20.55 21.86 0.44
CA GLY A 180 21.84 22.56 0.30
C GLY A 180 22.06 23.19 -1.08
N ILE A 181 21.48 22.63 -2.14
CA ILE A 181 21.59 23.15 -3.51
C ILE A 181 20.50 24.18 -3.80
N THR A 182 19.26 23.88 -3.40
CA THR A 182 18.08 24.66 -3.81
C THR A 182 17.67 25.74 -2.82
N GLY A 183 18.13 25.62 -1.57
CA GLY A 183 17.69 26.48 -0.45
C GLY A 183 16.23 26.22 -0.01
N SER A 184 15.59 25.16 -0.51
CA SER A 184 14.17 24.88 -0.26
C SER A 184 13.92 23.39 -0.06
N THR A 185 12.91 23.06 0.77
CA THR A 185 12.36 21.72 0.93
C THR A 185 11.04 21.54 0.16
N ASN A 186 10.51 22.63 -0.41
CA ASN A 186 9.29 22.57 -1.21
C ASN A 186 9.52 21.77 -2.51
N ILE A 187 8.65 20.79 -2.76
CA ILE A 187 8.79 19.82 -3.87
C ILE A 187 8.78 20.54 -5.22
N GLN A 188 7.87 21.49 -5.42
CA GLN A 188 7.76 22.21 -6.69
C GLN A 188 9.00 23.07 -6.97
N THR A 189 9.53 23.74 -5.95
CA THR A 189 10.78 24.53 -6.07
C THR A 189 11.96 23.64 -6.41
N ILE A 190 12.05 22.46 -5.79
CA ILE A 190 13.10 21.48 -6.09
C ILE A 190 12.97 20.99 -7.54
N ILE A 191 11.76 20.64 -8.01
CA ILE A 191 11.53 20.21 -9.40
C ILE A 191 11.96 21.30 -10.39
N GLN A 192 11.59 22.55 -10.14
CA GLN A 192 11.98 23.68 -10.99
C GLN A 192 13.49 23.92 -11.00
N SER A 193 14.17 23.62 -9.90
CA SER A 193 15.64 23.81 -9.79
C SER A 193 16.44 22.90 -10.71
N PHE A 194 15.86 21.79 -11.22
CA PHE A 194 16.52 20.95 -12.22
C PHE A 194 16.81 21.67 -13.53
N HIS A 195 16.03 22.68 -13.89
CA HIS A 195 16.32 23.51 -15.07
C HIS A 195 17.61 24.32 -14.92
N ILE A 196 18.00 24.65 -13.69
CA ILE A 196 19.17 25.46 -13.37
C ILE A 196 20.38 24.60 -13.03
N TYR A 197 20.17 23.57 -12.21
CA TYR A 197 21.23 22.81 -11.55
C TYR A 197 21.40 21.37 -12.07
N SER A 198 20.77 21.00 -13.19
CA SER A 198 20.85 19.64 -13.76
C SER A 198 22.28 19.15 -14.05
N ASN A 199 23.23 20.07 -14.24
CA ASN A 199 24.64 19.74 -14.45
C ASN A 199 25.43 19.47 -13.15
N LEU A 200 24.86 19.74 -11.97
CA LEU A 200 25.53 19.49 -10.70
C LEU A 200 25.39 18.01 -10.29
N PRO A 201 26.51 17.26 -10.13
CA PRO A 201 26.44 15.87 -9.68
C PRO A 201 25.74 15.69 -8.33
N LEU A 202 25.89 16.67 -7.44
CA LEU A 202 25.31 16.66 -6.09
C LEU A 202 23.78 16.63 -6.11
N LEU A 203 23.13 17.28 -7.11
CA LEU A 203 21.67 17.23 -7.31
C LEU A 203 21.20 15.78 -7.56
N TRP A 204 21.91 15.06 -8.45
CA TRP A 204 21.60 13.68 -8.80
C TRP A 204 21.90 12.70 -7.67
N ILE A 205 22.96 12.96 -6.86
CA ILE A 205 23.26 12.19 -5.66
C ILE A 205 22.12 12.36 -4.65
N GLY A 206 21.69 13.59 -4.36
CA GLY A 206 20.58 13.87 -3.46
C GLY A 206 19.28 13.21 -3.93
N THR A 207 18.97 13.32 -5.22
CA THR A 207 17.81 12.68 -5.86
C THR A 207 17.88 11.16 -5.78
N GLY A 208 19.05 10.56 -6.01
CA GLY A 208 19.28 9.12 -5.90
C GLY A 208 19.09 8.58 -4.46
N LEU A 209 19.58 9.33 -3.45
CA LEU A 209 19.39 8.96 -2.05
C LEU A 209 17.92 9.06 -1.63
N LEU A 210 17.20 10.08 -2.11
CA LEU A 210 15.75 10.19 -1.91
C LEU A 210 15.02 9.01 -2.56
N LEU A 211 15.42 8.64 -3.80
CA LEU A 211 14.90 7.48 -4.52
C LEU A 211 15.12 6.18 -3.73
N ILE A 212 16.31 5.96 -3.16
CA ILE A 212 16.62 4.77 -2.34
C ILE A 212 15.67 4.66 -1.14
N GLY A 213 15.48 5.75 -0.40
CA GLY A 213 14.58 5.76 0.76
C GLY A 213 13.14 5.41 0.41
N LEU A 214 12.60 5.97 -0.67
CA LEU A 214 11.26 5.64 -1.14
C LEU A 214 11.18 4.24 -1.79
N ALA A 215 12.22 3.80 -2.51
CA ALA A 215 12.31 2.47 -3.10
C ALA A 215 12.26 1.37 -2.03
N PHE A 216 12.86 1.59 -0.85
CA PHE A 216 12.71 0.70 0.30
C PHE A 216 11.25 0.58 0.73
N LYS A 217 10.50 1.67 0.80
CA LYS A 217 9.10 1.67 1.25
C LYS A 217 8.15 0.94 0.30
N VAL A 218 8.38 1.02 -1.01
CA VAL A 218 7.61 0.25 -1.99
C VAL A 218 8.11 -1.18 -2.18
N ALA A 219 9.23 -1.52 -1.53
CA ALA A 219 9.90 -2.82 -1.67
C ALA A 219 10.46 -3.10 -3.06
N ALA A 220 11.00 -2.08 -3.73
CA ALA A 220 11.70 -2.25 -4.99
C ALA A 220 13.03 -3.00 -4.80
N VAL A 221 13.38 -3.88 -5.73
CA VAL A 221 14.69 -4.58 -5.73
C VAL A 221 15.78 -3.58 -6.07
N PRO A 222 16.91 -3.53 -5.29
CA PRO A 222 17.37 -4.50 -4.27
C PRO A 222 16.87 -4.23 -2.84
N PHE A 223 16.08 -3.23 -2.58
CA PHE A 223 15.67 -2.78 -1.23
C PHE A 223 14.47 -3.56 -0.65
N HIS A 224 14.16 -4.74 -1.17
CA HIS A 224 12.97 -5.55 -0.88
C HIS A 224 13.14 -6.58 0.24
N MET A 225 14.36 -6.83 0.73
CA MET A 225 14.69 -8.01 1.54
C MET A 225 13.90 -8.12 2.86
N TRP A 226 13.37 -7.01 3.35
CA TRP A 226 12.56 -7.00 4.56
C TRP A 226 11.15 -7.59 4.37
N VAL A 227 10.56 -7.50 3.15
CA VAL A 227 9.13 -7.74 2.92
C VAL A 227 8.71 -9.18 3.18
N PRO A 228 9.41 -10.22 2.70
CA PRO A 228 8.96 -11.60 2.91
C PRO A 228 8.90 -11.98 4.39
N ASP A 229 9.91 -11.61 5.17
CA ASP A 229 10.00 -11.94 6.58
C ASP A 229 9.00 -11.12 7.41
N VAL A 230 8.84 -9.84 7.08
CA VAL A 230 7.93 -8.94 7.78
C VAL A 230 6.47 -9.32 7.51
N TYR A 231 6.10 -9.65 6.26
CA TYR A 231 4.72 -10.06 5.97
C TYR A 231 4.40 -11.43 6.55
N GLU A 232 5.36 -12.35 6.62
CA GLU A 232 5.16 -13.64 7.27
C GLU A 232 4.97 -13.49 8.78
N GLY A 233 5.81 -12.69 9.46
CA GLY A 233 5.81 -12.56 10.91
C GLY A 233 4.75 -11.63 11.48
N ALA A 234 4.24 -10.68 10.69
CA ALA A 234 3.19 -9.76 11.12
C ALA A 234 1.83 -10.46 11.29
N PRO A 235 0.92 -9.91 12.13
CA PRO A 235 -0.49 -10.29 12.09
C PRO A 235 -1.03 -10.21 10.67
N THR A 236 -1.75 -11.23 10.19
CA THR A 236 -2.15 -11.33 8.78
C THR A 236 -2.95 -10.14 8.25
N PRO A 237 -3.89 -9.52 9.02
CA PRO A 237 -4.54 -8.29 8.58
C PRO A 237 -3.56 -7.12 8.39
N ILE A 238 -2.49 -7.04 9.22
CA ILE A 238 -1.46 -6.01 9.09
C ILE A 238 -0.60 -6.23 7.84
N SER A 239 -0.28 -7.48 7.49
CA SER A 239 0.39 -7.78 6.22
C SER A 239 -0.43 -7.27 5.02
N GLY A 240 -1.76 -7.45 5.07
CA GLY A 240 -2.70 -6.88 4.09
C GLY A 240 -2.64 -5.34 4.05
N PHE A 241 -2.71 -4.69 5.20
CA PHE A 241 -2.66 -3.22 5.33
C PHE A 241 -1.35 -2.63 4.83
N MET A 242 -0.21 -3.25 5.18
CA MET A 242 1.12 -2.82 4.71
C MET A 242 1.26 -2.98 3.19
N SER A 243 0.75 -4.07 2.65
CA SER A 243 0.83 -4.34 1.21
C SER A 243 -0.02 -3.39 0.37
N THR A 244 -1.02 -2.76 0.96
CA THR A 244 -1.98 -1.87 0.28
C THR A 244 -1.81 -0.41 0.69
N GLY A 245 -2.32 0.00 1.85
CA GLY A 245 -2.31 1.39 2.31
C GLY A 245 -0.90 1.99 2.36
N ALA A 246 0.04 1.36 3.09
CA ALA A 246 1.40 1.87 3.23
C ALA A 246 2.14 1.94 1.88
N LYS A 247 1.95 0.93 1.02
CA LYS A 247 2.54 0.95 -0.31
C LYS A 247 1.92 2.04 -1.19
N ALA A 248 0.61 2.23 -1.14
CA ALA A 248 -0.07 3.30 -1.87
C ALA A 248 0.39 4.69 -1.41
N ALA A 249 0.64 4.90 -0.11
CA ALA A 249 1.19 6.16 0.41
C ALA A 249 2.60 6.44 -0.12
N ALA A 250 3.47 5.42 -0.16
CA ALA A 250 4.79 5.55 -0.74
C ALA A 250 4.74 5.86 -2.24
N PHE A 251 3.84 5.20 -3.00
CA PHE A 251 3.64 5.53 -4.41
C PHE A 251 3.00 6.90 -4.62
N ALA A 252 2.13 7.38 -3.72
CA ALA A 252 1.63 8.75 -3.78
C ALA A 252 2.79 9.77 -3.71
N ALA A 253 3.71 9.60 -2.76
CA ALA A 253 4.91 10.42 -2.68
C ALA A 253 5.82 10.27 -3.93
N PHE A 254 5.99 9.04 -4.44
CA PHE A 254 6.74 8.80 -5.67
C PHE A 254 6.17 9.56 -6.88
N VAL A 255 4.85 9.49 -7.07
CA VAL A 255 4.18 10.18 -8.19
C VAL A 255 4.37 11.68 -8.10
N MET A 256 4.21 12.26 -6.90
CA MET A 256 4.41 13.70 -6.70
C MET A 256 5.85 14.16 -6.96
N ILE A 257 6.84 13.34 -6.61
CA ILE A 257 8.25 13.74 -6.68
C ILE A 257 8.88 13.35 -8.01
N PHE A 258 8.58 12.15 -8.54
CA PHE A 258 9.33 11.53 -9.63
C PHE A 258 8.55 11.35 -10.94
N ALA A 259 7.22 11.50 -10.95
CA ALA A 259 6.45 11.35 -12.19
C ALA A 259 6.46 12.62 -13.07
N HIS A 260 7.63 13.25 -13.18
CA HIS A 260 7.88 14.45 -13.98
C HIS A 260 9.01 14.20 -14.98
N GLN A 261 9.01 14.95 -16.06
CA GLN A 261 10.15 14.97 -16.99
C GLN A 261 11.19 15.98 -16.47
N PHE A 262 12.35 15.50 -16.10
CA PHE A 262 13.45 16.33 -15.61
C PHE A 262 14.45 16.61 -16.73
N PRO A 263 14.98 17.85 -16.86
CA PRO A 263 16.12 18.12 -17.71
C PRO A 263 17.31 17.23 -17.31
N GLY A 264 17.88 16.48 -18.28
CA GLY A 264 18.93 15.49 -17.99
C GLY A 264 18.44 14.25 -17.23
N GLY A 265 17.13 14.01 -17.19
CA GLY A 265 16.48 12.95 -16.42
C GLY A 265 16.63 11.52 -16.97
N ASP A 266 17.38 11.30 -18.06
CA ASP A 266 17.59 9.96 -18.62
C ASP A 266 18.15 8.99 -17.58
N ARG A 267 19.08 9.44 -16.73
CA ARG A 267 19.64 8.64 -15.63
C ARG A 267 18.58 8.19 -14.62
N LEU A 268 17.62 9.05 -14.31
CA LEU A 268 16.53 8.73 -13.40
C LEU A 268 15.56 7.73 -14.05
N LYS A 269 15.24 7.94 -15.32
CA LYS A 269 14.42 7.02 -16.14
C LYS A 269 15.08 5.64 -16.21
N ASP A 270 16.39 5.55 -16.41
CA ASP A 270 17.14 4.31 -16.44
C ASP A 270 17.15 3.63 -15.06
N ALA A 271 17.36 4.39 -13.98
CA ALA A 271 17.31 3.87 -12.61
C ALA A 271 15.92 3.31 -12.27
N LEU A 272 14.85 4.04 -12.57
CA LEU A 272 13.47 3.58 -12.37
C LEU A 272 13.16 2.34 -13.22
N SER A 273 13.62 2.31 -14.47
CA SER A 273 13.45 1.15 -15.36
C SER A 273 14.19 -0.08 -14.84
N PHE A 274 15.41 0.10 -14.32
CA PHE A 274 16.16 -0.98 -13.67
C PHE A 274 15.45 -1.51 -12.42
N LEU A 275 15.00 -0.63 -11.51
CA LEU A 275 14.27 -1.01 -10.32
C LEU A 275 12.97 -1.76 -10.68
N ALA A 276 12.26 -1.29 -11.71
CA ALA A 276 11.04 -1.93 -12.21
C ALA A 276 11.34 -3.35 -12.75
N ALA A 277 12.31 -3.48 -13.65
CA ALA A 277 12.69 -4.76 -14.27
C ALA A 277 13.17 -5.75 -13.21
N ALA A 278 14.10 -5.35 -12.34
CA ALA A 278 14.63 -6.20 -11.27
C ALA A 278 13.51 -6.66 -10.32
N SER A 279 12.58 -5.77 -9.94
CA SER A 279 11.46 -6.11 -9.05
C SER A 279 10.48 -7.09 -9.71
N MET A 280 10.17 -6.89 -10.99
CA MET A 280 9.31 -7.82 -11.74
C MET A 280 9.94 -9.20 -11.87
N ILE A 281 11.23 -9.28 -12.19
CA ILE A 281 11.93 -10.56 -12.38
C ILE A 281 12.08 -11.30 -11.05
N ILE A 282 12.73 -10.66 -10.06
CA ILE A 282 13.08 -11.29 -8.78
C ILE A 282 11.82 -11.63 -8.00
N GLY A 283 10.85 -10.71 -7.93
CA GLY A 283 9.60 -10.93 -7.23
C GLY A 283 8.83 -12.14 -7.77
N ASN A 284 8.67 -12.25 -9.09
CA ASN A 284 7.94 -13.36 -9.70
C ASN A 284 8.68 -14.70 -9.59
N ILE A 285 10.00 -14.73 -9.87
CA ILE A 285 10.79 -15.98 -9.85
C ILE A 285 10.79 -16.57 -8.42
N ILE A 286 11.03 -15.74 -7.39
CA ILE A 286 11.09 -16.25 -6.02
C ILE A 286 9.69 -16.63 -5.52
N ALA A 287 8.62 -15.94 -5.94
CA ALA A 287 7.24 -16.31 -5.59
C ALA A 287 6.88 -17.75 -5.97
N ILE A 288 7.41 -18.27 -7.10
CA ILE A 288 7.17 -19.63 -7.58
C ILE A 288 7.62 -20.69 -6.56
N SER A 289 8.76 -20.48 -5.92
CA SER A 289 9.37 -21.44 -4.99
C SER A 289 8.76 -21.42 -3.58
N GLN A 290 7.86 -20.48 -3.29
CA GLN A 290 7.27 -20.36 -1.96
C GLN A 290 6.26 -21.47 -1.68
N THR A 291 6.28 -21.98 -0.46
CA THR A 291 5.30 -22.94 0.08
C THR A 291 4.29 -22.25 0.99
N ASN A 292 4.68 -21.17 1.64
CA ASN A 292 3.83 -20.33 2.49
C ASN A 292 3.13 -19.26 1.64
N ILE A 293 1.81 -19.16 1.75
CA ILE A 293 0.99 -18.24 0.94
C ILE A 293 1.25 -16.78 1.33
N LYS A 294 1.50 -16.45 2.61
CA LYS A 294 1.87 -15.08 3.02
C LYS A 294 3.19 -14.65 2.37
N ARG A 295 4.19 -15.54 2.33
CA ARG A 295 5.46 -15.26 1.64
C ARG A 295 5.28 -15.15 0.13
N MET A 296 4.45 -16.01 -0.46
CA MET A 296 4.13 -15.92 -1.89
C MET A 296 3.50 -14.56 -2.22
N LEU A 297 2.51 -14.11 -1.42
CA LEU A 297 1.89 -12.78 -1.59
C LEU A 297 2.89 -11.63 -1.31
N ALA A 298 3.87 -11.83 -0.42
CA ALA A 298 4.94 -10.88 -0.18
C ALA A 298 5.83 -10.68 -1.42
N TYR A 299 6.28 -11.76 -2.04
CA TYR A 299 7.06 -11.69 -3.29
C TYR A 299 6.22 -11.19 -4.47
N SER A 300 4.94 -11.60 -4.53
CA SER A 300 3.96 -11.01 -5.45
C SER A 300 3.89 -9.49 -5.29
N SER A 301 3.84 -9.00 -4.06
CA SER A 301 3.81 -7.56 -3.74
C SER A 301 5.07 -6.81 -4.25
N ILE A 302 6.23 -7.46 -4.27
CA ILE A 302 7.46 -6.92 -4.86
C ILE A 302 7.32 -6.82 -6.39
N ALA A 303 6.79 -7.86 -7.03
CA ALA A 303 6.55 -7.86 -8.47
C ALA A 303 5.54 -6.76 -8.89
N HIS A 304 4.46 -6.60 -8.12
CA HIS A 304 3.45 -5.56 -8.36
C HIS A 304 4.03 -4.14 -8.17
N ALA A 305 4.94 -3.93 -7.21
CA ALA A 305 5.68 -2.68 -7.11
C ALA A 305 6.51 -2.44 -8.39
N GLY A 306 7.12 -3.48 -8.94
CA GLY A 306 7.82 -3.43 -10.22
C GLY A 306 6.91 -2.95 -11.36
N TYR A 307 5.69 -3.50 -11.49
CA TYR A 307 4.74 -3.02 -12.50
C TYR A 307 4.40 -1.54 -12.33
N MET A 308 4.15 -1.08 -11.10
CA MET A 308 3.85 0.34 -10.83
C MET A 308 5.05 1.26 -11.12
N LEU A 309 6.28 0.81 -10.86
CA LEU A 309 7.51 1.53 -11.21
C LEU A 309 7.68 1.70 -12.73
N VAL A 310 7.14 0.79 -13.56
CA VAL A 310 7.09 1.00 -15.02
C VAL A 310 6.30 2.26 -15.37
N GLY A 311 5.18 2.51 -14.70
CA GLY A 311 4.38 3.73 -14.89
C GLY A 311 5.13 5.00 -14.49
N LEU A 312 5.96 4.95 -13.42
CA LEU A 312 6.83 6.05 -13.03
C LEU A 312 7.95 6.30 -14.05
N ALA A 313 8.59 5.24 -14.55
CA ALA A 313 9.64 5.34 -15.56
C ALA A 313 9.13 5.93 -16.88
N ALA A 314 7.84 5.73 -17.19
CA ALA A 314 7.18 6.31 -18.35
C ALA A 314 7.06 7.86 -18.25
N ALA A 315 6.98 8.41 -17.05
CA ALA A 315 6.92 9.85 -16.73
C ALA A 315 5.92 10.65 -17.59
N ASN A 316 4.76 10.04 -17.91
CA ASN A 316 3.67 10.64 -18.68
C ASN A 316 2.33 10.58 -17.92
N GLU A 317 1.31 11.27 -18.43
CA GLU A 317 -0.02 11.33 -17.79
C GLU A 317 -0.67 9.96 -17.66
N MET A 318 -0.58 9.14 -18.72
CA MET A 318 -1.12 7.77 -18.69
C MET A 318 -0.44 6.91 -17.64
N GLY A 319 0.87 7.09 -17.40
CA GLY A 319 1.62 6.40 -16.34
C GLY A 319 1.14 6.81 -14.96
N ARG A 320 0.96 8.10 -14.71
CA ARG A 320 0.41 8.63 -13.45
C ARG A 320 -0.99 8.06 -13.19
N SER A 321 -1.90 8.22 -14.13
CA SER A 321 -3.27 7.71 -14.03
C SER A 321 -3.31 6.18 -13.88
N GLY A 322 -2.47 5.47 -14.62
CA GLY A 322 -2.34 4.00 -14.54
C GLY A 322 -1.87 3.51 -13.17
N ILE A 323 -0.93 4.22 -12.52
CA ILE A 323 -0.47 3.90 -11.16
C ILE A 323 -1.63 4.04 -10.16
N LEU A 324 -2.40 5.12 -10.22
CA LEU A 324 -3.52 5.36 -9.30
C LEU A 324 -4.62 4.32 -9.47
N PHE A 325 -4.96 4.01 -10.73
CA PHE A 325 -5.91 2.93 -11.05
C PHE A 325 -5.44 1.59 -10.46
N TYR A 326 -4.15 1.28 -10.68
CA TYR A 326 -3.59 0.02 -10.22
C TYR A 326 -3.52 -0.07 -8.70
N LEU A 327 -3.15 0.99 -8.00
CA LEU A 327 -3.13 1.04 -6.54
C LEU A 327 -4.52 0.80 -5.95
N THR A 328 -5.55 1.38 -6.56
CA THR A 328 -6.94 1.17 -6.12
C THR A 328 -7.36 -0.29 -6.30
N ALA A 329 -7.17 -0.85 -7.50
CA ALA A 329 -7.47 -2.25 -7.78
C ALA A 329 -6.65 -3.20 -6.88
N TYR A 330 -5.35 -2.93 -6.73
CA TYR A 330 -4.43 -3.71 -5.93
C TYR A 330 -4.82 -3.73 -4.43
N SER A 331 -5.33 -2.61 -3.92
CA SER A 331 -5.80 -2.53 -2.54
C SER A 331 -6.93 -3.52 -2.27
N PHE A 332 -7.92 -3.62 -3.15
CA PHE A 332 -9.02 -4.59 -2.99
C PHE A 332 -8.57 -6.04 -3.20
N MET A 333 -7.71 -6.30 -4.19
CA MET A 333 -7.17 -7.64 -4.46
C MET A 333 -6.42 -8.19 -3.24
N ASN A 334 -5.51 -7.40 -2.70
CA ASN A 334 -4.60 -7.86 -1.66
C ASN A 334 -5.26 -7.90 -0.28
N LEU A 335 -6.06 -6.88 0.10
CA LEU A 335 -6.85 -6.93 1.34
C LEU A 335 -7.81 -8.11 1.33
N GLY A 336 -8.42 -8.41 0.18
CA GLY A 336 -9.28 -9.58 0.03
C GLY A 336 -8.53 -10.90 0.24
N ALA A 337 -7.38 -11.07 -0.42
CA ALA A 337 -6.55 -12.26 -0.28
C ALA A 337 -6.05 -12.45 1.17
N PHE A 338 -5.44 -11.41 1.77
CA PHE A 338 -4.99 -11.47 3.17
C PHE A 338 -6.16 -11.59 4.16
N GLY A 339 -7.33 -11.04 3.85
CA GLY A 339 -8.54 -11.21 4.65
C GLY A 339 -8.97 -12.67 4.73
N ILE A 340 -8.97 -13.40 3.61
CA ILE A 340 -9.27 -14.85 3.61
C ILE A 340 -8.20 -15.63 4.38
N LEU A 341 -6.90 -15.29 4.19
CA LEU A 341 -5.83 -15.90 4.97
C LEU A 341 -6.04 -15.67 6.47
N ALA A 342 -6.40 -14.44 6.88
CA ALA A 342 -6.65 -14.12 8.28
C ALA A 342 -7.80 -14.94 8.88
N PHE A 343 -8.81 -15.35 8.09
CA PHE A 343 -9.89 -16.21 8.59
C PHE A 343 -9.47 -17.65 8.80
N LEU A 344 -8.59 -18.15 7.94
CA LEU A 344 -8.21 -19.57 7.93
C LEU A 344 -6.96 -19.85 8.76
N GLU A 345 -6.17 -18.81 9.08
CA GLU A 345 -4.99 -18.94 9.95
C GLU A 345 -5.38 -19.40 11.35
N LYS A 346 -4.67 -20.40 11.87
CA LYS A 346 -4.74 -20.87 13.25
C LYS A 346 -3.52 -20.42 14.06
N ASP A 347 -3.58 -20.64 15.37
CA ASP A 347 -2.43 -20.42 16.25
C ASP A 347 -1.18 -21.13 15.74
N ASP A 348 0.00 -20.57 16.04
CA ASP A 348 1.32 -21.06 15.63
C ASP A 348 1.55 -21.09 14.11
N ASP A 349 1.03 -20.11 13.37
CA ASP A 349 1.21 -19.98 11.92
C ASP A 349 0.74 -21.21 11.11
N LYS A 350 -0.24 -21.95 11.62
CA LYS A 350 -0.86 -23.07 10.93
C LYS A 350 -1.89 -22.60 9.89
N ASN A 351 -2.13 -23.43 8.90
CA ASN A 351 -3.04 -23.16 7.78
C ASN A 351 -2.55 -21.99 6.89
N LEU A 352 -1.26 -21.91 6.63
CA LEU A 352 -0.67 -20.88 5.77
C LEU A 352 0.08 -21.46 4.56
N THR A 353 0.18 -22.79 4.46
CA THR A 353 0.78 -23.47 3.31
C THR A 353 -0.23 -23.75 2.21
N PHE A 354 0.23 -23.97 0.98
CA PHE A 354 -0.66 -24.32 -0.12
C PHE A 354 -1.46 -25.60 0.17
N GLU A 355 -0.83 -26.61 0.79
CA GLU A 355 -1.46 -27.89 1.10
C GLU A 355 -2.61 -27.75 2.11
N ASP A 356 -2.56 -26.77 3.00
CA ASP A 356 -3.62 -26.49 3.96
C ASP A 356 -4.92 -26.02 3.27
N TYR A 357 -4.84 -25.51 2.05
CA TYR A 357 -5.99 -25.02 1.26
C TYR A 357 -6.56 -26.08 0.32
N ALA A 358 -5.99 -27.30 0.28
CA ALA A 358 -6.51 -28.37 -0.56
C ALA A 358 -7.97 -28.71 -0.18
N GLY A 359 -8.83 -28.77 -1.19
CA GLY A 359 -10.26 -29.05 -0.99
C GLY A 359 -11.07 -27.93 -0.33
N LEU A 360 -10.56 -26.70 -0.26
CA LEU A 360 -11.30 -25.57 0.31
C LEU A 360 -12.66 -25.38 -0.39
N SER A 361 -12.75 -25.66 -1.68
CA SER A 361 -13.99 -25.54 -2.45
C SER A 361 -15.11 -26.47 -1.95
N SER A 362 -14.79 -27.62 -1.41
CA SER A 362 -15.79 -28.54 -0.81
C SER A 362 -16.17 -28.14 0.61
N GLN A 363 -15.23 -27.61 1.40
CA GLN A 363 -15.45 -27.21 2.79
C GLN A 363 -16.08 -25.83 2.93
N SER A 364 -15.66 -24.88 2.09
CA SER A 364 -16.15 -23.49 2.07
C SER A 364 -16.15 -22.93 0.65
N PRO A 365 -17.19 -23.30 -0.18
CA PRO A 365 -17.27 -22.88 -1.60
C PRO A 365 -17.20 -21.38 -1.77
N TYR A 366 -17.82 -20.64 -0.85
CA TYR A 366 -17.85 -19.18 -0.87
C TYR A 366 -16.44 -18.55 -0.73
N LEU A 367 -15.64 -18.97 0.26
CA LEU A 367 -14.30 -18.44 0.45
C LEU A 367 -13.36 -18.87 -0.68
N ALA A 368 -13.52 -20.10 -1.19
CA ALA A 368 -12.76 -20.58 -2.33
C ALA A 368 -13.05 -19.75 -3.60
N ALA A 369 -14.31 -19.41 -3.85
CA ALA A 369 -14.71 -18.57 -4.98
C ALA A 369 -14.14 -17.16 -4.87
N LEU A 370 -14.22 -16.53 -3.69
CA LEU A 370 -13.66 -15.20 -3.46
C LEU A 370 -12.13 -15.20 -3.62
N MET A 371 -11.43 -16.19 -3.05
CA MET A 371 -9.98 -16.32 -3.21
C MET A 371 -9.60 -16.48 -4.70
N ALA A 372 -10.36 -17.29 -5.46
CA ALA A 372 -10.13 -17.46 -6.89
C ALA A 372 -10.28 -16.11 -7.65
N ILE A 373 -11.30 -15.30 -7.33
CA ILE A 373 -11.49 -13.97 -7.91
C ILE A 373 -10.28 -13.08 -7.61
N PHE A 374 -9.78 -13.05 -6.36
CA PHE A 374 -8.61 -12.27 -6.01
C PHE A 374 -7.35 -12.75 -6.76
N MET A 375 -7.15 -14.06 -6.88
CA MET A 375 -6.03 -14.64 -7.61
C MET A 375 -6.09 -14.35 -9.11
N PHE A 376 -7.27 -14.46 -9.74
CA PHE A 376 -7.45 -14.10 -11.16
C PHE A 376 -7.21 -12.62 -11.41
N SER A 377 -7.67 -11.76 -10.50
CA SER A 377 -7.43 -10.32 -10.62
C SER A 377 -5.94 -9.97 -10.44
N LEU A 378 -5.23 -10.56 -9.48
CA LEU A 378 -3.78 -10.40 -9.29
C LEU A 378 -2.99 -10.91 -10.51
N THR A 379 -3.43 -12.00 -11.11
CA THR A 379 -2.86 -12.51 -12.37
C THR A 379 -3.01 -11.48 -13.49
N GLY A 380 -4.11 -10.73 -13.51
CA GLY A 380 -4.45 -9.80 -14.60
C GLY A 380 -5.26 -10.46 -15.70
N ILE A 381 -6.21 -11.33 -15.34
CA ILE A 381 -7.14 -11.98 -16.30
C ILE A 381 -8.37 -11.08 -16.47
N PRO A 382 -8.81 -10.76 -17.71
CA PRO A 382 -10.11 -10.14 -17.94
C PRO A 382 -11.26 -11.03 -17.40
N PRO A 383 -12.33 -10.50 -16.87
CA PRO A 383 -12.75 -9.09 -16.81
C PRO A 383 -12.41 -8.37 -15.51
N PHE A 384 -11.38 -8.80 -14.76
CA PHE A 384 -11.05 -8.22 -13.46
C PHE A 384 -10.20 -6.94 -13.57
N ALA A 385 -10.30 -6.06 -12.56
CA ALA A 385 -9.62 -4.76 -12.52
C ALA A 385 -8.09 -4.84 -12.66
N GLY A 386 -7.46 -5.92 -12.18
CA GLY A 386 -6.02 -6.12 -12.28
C GLY A 386 -5.48 -6.15 -13.71
N PHE A 387 -6.29 -6.62 -14.68
CA PHE A 387 -5.95 -6.57 -16.10
C PHE A 387 -5.81 -5.12 -16.59
N PHE A 388 -6.80 -4.27 -16.33
CA PHE A 388 -6.78 -2.88 -16.79
C PHE A 388 -5.69 -2.06 -16.11
N GLY A 389 -5.40 -2.32 -14.83
CA GLY A 389 -4.26 -1.69 -14.15
C GLY A 389 -2.93 -1.96 -14.85
N LYS A 390 -2.64 -3.22 -15.21
CA LYS A 390 -1.45 -3.59 -15.99
C LYS A 390 -1.49 -2.99 -17.39
N TYR A 391 -2.63 -3.03 -18.05
CA TYR A 391 -2.82 -2.48 -19.40
C TYR A 391 -2.45 -1.01 -19.48
N TYR A 392 -2.98 -0.16 -18.60
CA TYR A 392 -2.68 1.28 -18.60
C TYR A 392 -1.19 1.56 -18.36
N ILE A 393 -0.57 0.84 -17.42
CA ILE A 393 0.86 1.00 -17.11
C ILE A 393 1.73 0.59 -18.31
N PHE A 394 1.46 -0.54 -18.95
CA PHE A 394 2.26 -1.01 -20.08
C PHE A 394 2.05 -0.15 -21.33
N MET A 395 0.84 0.33 -21.57
CA MET A 395 0.59 1.29 -22.64
C MET A 395 1.33 2.62 -22.40
N ALA A 396 1.40 3.10 -21.15
CA ALA A 396 2.18 4.28 -20.79
C ALA A 396 3.67 4.08 -21.13
N ALA A 397 4.22 2.89 -20.85
CA ALA A 397 5.61 2.56 -21.16
C ALA A 397 5.87 2.51 -22.67
N VAL A 398 4.95 1.92 -23.46
CA VAL A 398 5.05 1.91 -24.93
C VAL A 398 5.06 3.33 -25.48
N ASN A 399 4.14 4.19 -25.01
CA ASN A 399 4.06 5.59 -25.42
C ASN A 399 5.30 6.41 -25.03
N ALA A 400 6.04 5.98 -23.98
CA ALA A 400 7.29 6.61 -23.55
C ALA A 400 8.55 6.02 -24.23
N GLY A 401 8.39 5.13 -25.23
CA GLY A 401 9.51 4.46 -25.91
C GLY A 401 10.17 3.34 -25.07
N LEU A 402 9.56 2.93 -23.95
CA LEU A 402 10.04 1.84 -23.07
C LEU A 402 9.38 0.49 -23.44
N THR A 403 9.23 0.19 -24.73
CA THR A 403 8.55 -1.02 -25.22
C THR A 403 9.18 -2.30 -24.67
N TRP A 404 10.51 -2.34 -24.52
CA TRP A 404 11.21 -3.49 -23.92
C TRP A 404 10.73 -3.78 -22.49
N LEU A 405 10.48 -2.72 -21.71
CA LEU A 405 10.03 -2.84 -20.31
C LEU A 405 8.57 -3.30 -20.24
N ALA A 406 7.73 -2.86 -21.18
CA ALA A 406 6.37 -3.35 -21.33
C ALA A 406 6.32 -4.83 -21.70
N ILE A 407 7.16 -5.28 -22.67
CA ILE A 407 7.29 -6.69 -23.05
C ILE A 407 7.73 -7.53 -21.85
N LEU A 408 8.76 -7.08 -21.12
CA LEU A 408 9.20 -7.75 -19.89
C LEU A 408 8.07 -7.87 -18.88
N GLY A 409 7.29 -6.79 -18.67
CA GLY A 409 6.17 -6.76 -17.76
C GLY A 409 5.07 -7.77 -18.13
N VAL A 410 4.72 -7.88 -19.40
CA VAL A 410 3.76 -8.87 -19.90
C VAL A 410 4.27 -10.31 -19.66
N LEU A 411 5.55 -10.59 -19.99
CA LEU A 411 6.17 -11.90 -19.75
C LEU A 411 6.19 -12.26 -18.27
N MET A 412 6.55 -11.31 -17.39
CA MET A 412 6.57 -11.54 -15.95
C MET A 412 5.15 -11.66 -15.37
N SER A 413 4.16 -11.01 -15.97
CA SER A 413 2.75 -11.21 -15.63
C SER A 413 2.28 -12.63 -15.98
N ALA A 414 2.72 -13.19 -17.13
CA ALA A 414 2.45 -14.57 -17.50
C ALA A 414 3.11 -15.55 -16.52
N VAL A 415 4.36 -15.28 -16.10
CA VAL A 415 5.03 -16.06 -15.04
C VAL A 415 4.24 -16.04 -13.74
N SER A 416 3.68 -14.88 -13.36
CA SER A 416 2.88 -14.76 -12.14
C SER A 416 1.64 -15.64 -12.14
N ALA A 417 1.07 -15.93 -13.30
CA ALA A 417 -0.10 -16.80 -13.43
C ALA A 417 0.14 -18.18 -12.79
N TYR A 418 1.36 -18.71 -12.87
CA TYR A 418 1.67 -20.01 -12.32
C TYR A 418 1.37 -20.14 -10.82
N TYR A 419 1.92 -19.25 -9.99
CA TYR A 419 1.77 -19.37 -8.55
C TYR A 419 0.38 -18.96 -8.05
N TYR A 420 -0.32 -18.05 -8.71
CA TYR A 420 -1.69 -17.73 -8.38
C TYR A 420 -2.66 -18.84 -8.76
N LEU A 421 -2.54 -19.38 -9.98
CA LEU A 421 -3.37 -20.48 -10.43
C LEU A 421 -3.06 -21.77 -9.67
N ARG A 422 -1.80 -21.99 -9.24
CA ARG A 422 -1.45 -23.11 -8.34
C ARG A 422 -2.33 -23.13 -7.10
N LEU A 423 -2.58 -21.97 -6.45
CA LEU A 423 -3.46 -21.89 -5.29
C LEU A 423 -4.89 -22.28 -5.67
N VAL A 424 -5.41 -21.77 -6.78
CA VAL A 424 -6.76 -22.09 -7.27
C VAL A 424 -6.87 -23.59 -7.57
N VAL A 425 -5.89 -24.16 -8.27
CA VAL A 425 -5.87 -25.61 -8.54
C VAL A 425 -5.86 -26.45 -7.26
N VAL A 426 -5.08 -26.06 -6.27
CA VAL A 426 -5.06 -26.77 -4.97
C VAL A 426 -6.41 -26.68 -4.28
N MET A 427 -7.06 -25.53 -4.27
CA MET A 427 -8.37 -25.36 -3.61
C MET A 427 -9.49 -26.16 -4.26
N TYR A 428 -9.47 -26.33 -5.59
CA TYR A 428 -10.58 -26.93 -6.33
C TYR A 428 -10.35 -28.39 -6.76
N PHE A 429 -9.10 -28.79 -6.99
CA PHE A 429 -8.80 -30.08 -7.61
C PHE A 429 -7.98 -31.03 -6.71
N ARG A 430 -7.60 -30.61 -5.50
CA ARG A 430 -6.99 -31.48 -4.51
C ARG A 430 -7.94 -31.70 -3.34
N THR A 431 -7.80 -32.82 -2.64
CA THR A 431 -8.53 -33.15 -1.43
C THR A 431 -7.59 -33.14 -0.23
N ASN A 432 -8.07 -32.72 0.92
CA ASN A 432 -7.37 -32.81 2.19
C ASN A 432 -8.38 -33.15 3.29
N ASP A 433 -7.97 -34.02 4.23
CA ASP A 433 -8.77 -34.39 5.38
C ASP A 433 -8.74 -33.37 6.53
N ILE A 434 -7.94 -32.32 6.39
CA ILE A 434 -7.83 -31.24 7.39
C ILE A 434 -9.11 -30.42 7.37
N GLN A 435 -9.90 -30.50 8.46
CA GLN A 435 -11.04 -29.60 8.63
C GLN A 435 -10.57 -28.18 8.95
N LEU A 436 -10.86 -27.26 8.05
CA LEU A 436 -10.65 -25.83 8.28
C LEU A 436 -11.75 -25.32 9.23
N HIS A 437 -11.36 -24.90 10.44
CA HIS A 437 -12.30 -24.31 11.40
C HIS A 437 -12.81 -22.98 10.87
N ARG A 438 -14.12 -22.92 10.65
CA ARG A 438 -14.81 -21.76 10.11
C ARG A 438 -15.39 -20.93 11.26
N GLN A 439 -14.75 -19.83 11.63
CA GLN A 439 -15.44 -18.77 12.38
C GLN A 439 -15.72 -17.60 11.41
N ASN A 440 -16.88 -17.61 10.79
CA ASN A 440 -17.32 -16.57 9.88
C ASN A 440 -18.33 -15.66 10.56
N THR A 441 -18.00 -14.39 10.73
CA THR A 441 -19.02 -13.36 10.94
C THR A 441 -19.60 -12.93 9.59
N SER A 442 -20.91 -12.64 9.57
CA SER A 442 -21.59 -12.14 8.37
C SER A 442 -20.94 -10.86 7.83
N LEU A 443 -20.46 -9.99 8.73
CA LEU A 443 -19.80 -8.74 8.38
C LEU A 443 -18.52 -8.97 7.56
N ASN A 444 -17.66 -9.89 7.98
CA ASN A 444 -16.42 -10.19 7.29
C ASN A 444 -16.67 -10.77 5.88
N ASN A 445 -17.69 -11.63 5.77
CA ASN A 445 -18.11 -12.19 4.48
C ASN A 445 -18.61 -11.07 3.54
N SER A 446 -19.37 -10.11 4.06
CA SER A 446 -19.87 -8.97 3.28
C SER A 446 -18.73 -8.07 2.77
N VAL A 447 -17.72 -7.84 3.59
CA VAL A 447 -16.52 -7.07 3.19
C VAL A 447 -15.76 -7.75 2.07
N LEU A 448 -15.51 -9.07 2.18
CA LEU A 448 -14.81 -9.81 1.12
C LEU A 448 -15.63 -9.85 -0.18
N PHE A 449 -16.94 -9.98 -0.08
CA PHE A 449 -17.83 -9.90 -1.25
C PHE A 449 -17.77 -8.53 -1.89
N LEU A 450 -17.78 -7.46 -1.09
CA LEU A 450 -17.67 -6.09 -1.59
C LEU A 450 -16.37 -5.89 -2.38
N PHE A 451 -15.24 -6.42 -1.89
CA PHE A 451 -13.97 -6.36 -2.63
C PHE A 451 -14.04 -7.09 -3.96
N ALA A 452 -14.55 -8.32 -3.96
CA ALA A 452 -14.68 -9.11 -5.18
C ALA A 452 -15.62 -8.44 -6.20
N ALA A 453 -16.76 -7.92 -5.73
CA ALA A 453 -17.71 -7.16 -6.57
C ALA A 453 -17.08 -5.88 -7.12
N SER A 454 -16.33 -5.12 -6.30
CA SER A 454 -15.63 -3.92 -6.75
C SER A 454 -14.62 -4.23 -7.85
N LEU A 455 -13.87 -5.33 -7.73
CA LEU A 455 -12.90 -5.75 -8.76
C LEU A 455 -13.57 -6.12 -10.09
N LEU A 456 -14.76 -6.71 -10.04
CA LEU A 456 -15.56 -7.01 -11.24
C LEU A 456 -16.15 -5.73 -11.84
N VAL A 457 -16.74 -4.85 -11.02
CA VAL A 457 -17.32 -3.59 -11.50
C VAL A 457 -16.26 -2.71 -12.14
N ILE A 458 -15.13 -2.49 -11.47
CA ILE A 458 -14.00 -1.69 -11.99
C ILE A 458 -13.39 -2.37 -13.23
N GLY A 459 -13.40 -3.70 -13.30
CA GLY A 459 -12.89 -4.44 -14.44
C GLY A 459 -13.81 -4.44 -15.65
N ILE A 460 -15.13 -4.46 -15.47
CA ILE A 460 -16.10 -4.37 -16.58
C ILE A 460 -16.28 -2.93 -17.05
N LEU A 461 -16.23 -1.96 -16.12
CA LEU A 461 -16.43 -0.54 -16.37
C LEU A 461 -15.21 0.29 -15.89
N PRO A 462 -14.02 0.09 -16.51
CA PRO A 462 -12.79 0.76 -16.04
C PRO A 462 -12.86 2.28 -16.17
N SER A 463 -13.70 2.79 -17.10
CA SER A 463 -13.94 4.22 -17.29
C SER A 463 -14.50 4.92 -16.05
N LEU A 464 -15.25 4.23 -15.19
CA LEU A 464 -15.79 4.83 -13.96
C LEU A 464 -14.67 5.34 -13.06
N LEU A 465 -13.67 4.48 -12.79
CA LEU A 465 -12.53 4.86 -11.96
C LEU A 465 -11.57 5.78 -12.73
N MET A 466 -11.34 5.52 -14.02
CA MET A 466 -10.40 6.30 -14.83
C MET A 466 -10.85 7.75 -15.00
N ASN A 467 -12.15 8.01 -15.16
CA ASN A 467 -12.68 9.36 -15.24
C ASN A 467 -12.47 10.15 -13.95
N ILE A 468 -12.61 9.48 -12.79
CA ILE A 468 -12.30 10.11 -11.50
C ILE A 468 -10.81 10.46 -11.44
N ILE A 469 -9.94 9.51 -11.82
CA ILE A 469 -8.48 9.68 -11.77
C ILE A 469 -8.00 10.77 -12.72
N ASN A 470 -8.50 10.84 -13.94
CA ASN A 470 -8.08 11.85 -14.91
C ASN A 470 -8.43 13.27 -14.47
N ASN A 471 -9.40 13.45 -13.59
CA ASN A 471 -9.74 14.75 -13.00
C ASN A 471 -8.82 15.14 -11.81
N LEU A 472 -7.84 14.29 -11.43
CA LEU A 472 -6.94 14.54 -10.31
C LEU A 472 -5.68 15.35 -10.72
N PHE A 473 -5.36 15.38 -12.01
CA PHE A 473 -4.22 16.04 -12.61
C PHE A 473 -4.66 17.13 -13.57
#